data_a807371008e6f140cba2cf3a79241770
#
_entry.id   a807371008e6f140cba2cf3a79241770
#
_cell.length_a   1.000
_cell.length_b   1.000
_cell.length_c   1.000
_cell.angle_alpha   90.00
_cell.angle_beta   90.00
_cell.angle_gamma   90.00
#
_symmetry.space_group_name_H-M   'P 1'
#
loop_
_entity.id
_entity.type
_entity.pdbx_description
1 polymer ?
#
loop_
_entity_poly.entity_id
_entity_poly.type
_entity_poly.pdbx_seq_one_letter_code
_entity_poly.pdbx_strand_id
1 'polypeptide(L)'
;MNKQLAYTTATPKPIDDGACIGAVVLAAGDSNRMQGIDKIFYPLGGAPLVWHSIATFLAHPMIEDIVLVTSASNMGRAVEVIAENGAGGVVKVCEGGERRQDSVNRGLRLLDDCEYIVVHDGARPFVSEDMIDRGIAESKECGAAIAAVPVKDTIKMSNKIPDGEHTVAQTLPRDRLWAVQTPQIFRATLLAEAHRRVSHMVTDDASMIEAIGNPVRLFHGSYYNIKVTTPEDLLFANAIVAGGLSNIDRTVNTVSAAQSGSGE
;
A
#
# COMPACT_ATOMS: atom_id res chain seq x y z
N MET A 1 -13.61 -34.49 2.37
CA MET A 1 -14.48 -33.65 1.53
C MET A 1 -13.88 -32.26 1.49
N ASN A 2 -13.07 -31.99 0.46
CA ASN A 2 -12.46 -30.66 0.24
C ASN A 2 -13.50 -29.74 -0.42
N LYS A 3 -14.00 -28.76 0.32
CA LYS A 3 -14.72 -27.64 -0.29
C LYS A 3 -13.65 -26.68 -0.86
N GLN A 4 -13.43 -26.77 -2.16
CA GLN A 4 -12.76 -25.72 -2.93
C GLN A 4 -13.62 -24.46 -2.84
N LEU A 5 -13.13 -23.43 -2.15
CA LEU A 5 -13.71 -22.11 -2.16
C LEU A 5 -13.46 -21.52 -3.57
N ALA A 6 -14.52 -21.49 -4.38
CA ALA A 6 -14.51 -20.78 -5.65
C ALA A 6 -14.46 -19.27 -5.33
N TYR A 7 -13.34 -18.64 -5.62
CA TYR A 7 -13.23 -17.18 -5.57
C TYR A 7 -13.91 -16.61 -6.83
N THR A 8 -15.03 -15.98 -6.63
CA THR A 8 -15.71 -15.21 -7.69
C THR A 8 -14.89 -13.95 -7.96
N THR A 9 -14.27 -13.89 -9.11
CA THR A 9 -13.50 -12.74 -9.64
C THR A 9 -14.42 -11.74 -10.36
N ALA A 10 -15.55 -11.39 -9.78
CA ALA A 10 -16.33 -10.27 -10.27
C ALA A 10 -15.66 -9.00 -9.73
N THR A 11 -15.09 -8.18 -10.60
CA THR A 11 -14.69 -6.80 -10.27
C THR A 11 -15.92 -6.08 -9.69
N PRO A 12 -15.93 -5.65 -8.43
CA PRO A 12 -17.04 -4.88 -7.92
C PRO A 12 -17.18 -3.63 -8.79
N LYS A 13 -18.40 -3.32 -9.24
CA LYS A 13 -18.66 -2.00 -9.82
C LYS A 13 -18.34 -0.95 -8.76
N PRO A 14 -17.75 0.21 -9.14
CA PRO A 14 -17.55 1.31 -8.22
C PRO A 14 -18.89 1.62 -7.54
N ILE A 15 -18.93 1.50 -6.23
CA ILE A 15 -20.09 1.93 -5.44
C ILE A 15 -19.86 3.42 -5.20
N ASP A 16 -20.38 4.25 -6.08
CA ASP A 16 -20.47 5.69 -5.88
C ASP A 16 -21.67 5.94 -4.92
N ASP A 17 -21.36 6.00 -3.64
CA ASP A 17 -22.29 6.36 -2.57
C ASP A 17 -22.03 7.78 -2.05
N GLY A 18 -21.18 8.54 -2.75
CA GLY A 18 -20.82 9.92 -2.38
C GLY A 18 -19.88 10.02 -1.17
N ALA A 19 -19.27 8.90 -0.73
CA ALA A 19 -18.32 8.93 0.36
C ALA A 19 -16.97 9.54 -0.10
N CYS A 20 -16.53 10.63 0.54
CA CYS A 20 -15.19 11.20 0.30
C CYS A 20 -14.11 10.22 0.72
N ILE A 21 -13.16 9.96 -0.16
CA ILE A 21 -11.98 9.11 0.09
C ILE A 21 -10.71 9.93 -0.10
N GLY A 22 -9.89 9.99 0.97
CA GLY A 22 -8.59 10.64 0.93
C GLY A 22 -7.43 9.63 0.90
N ALA A 23 -6.28 10.01 0.35
CA ALA A 23 -5.08 9.20 0.34
C ALA A 23 -3.91 9.87 1.06
N VAL A 24 -3.24 9.12 1.95
CA VAL A 24 -1.98 9.51 2.59
C VAL A 24 -0.85 8.70 1.99
N VAL A 25 0.02 9.33 1.21
CA VAL A 25 1.20 8.71 0.60
C VAL A 25 2.42 8.98 1.46
N LEU A 26 2.99 7.95 2.05
CA LEU A 26 4.10 8.03 3.00
C LEU A 26 5.46 7.97 2.29
N ALA A 27 6.20 9.06 2.34
CA ALA A 27 7.51 9.25 1.73
C ALA A 27 8.57 9.82 2.72
N ALA A 28 8.25 9.87 4.03
CA ALA A 28 9.11 10.46 5.06
C ALA A 28 10.15 9.47 5.65
N GLY A 29 10.12 8.19 5.25
CA GLY A 29 11.03 7.19 5.78
C GLY A 29 12.46 7.35 5.28
N ASP A 30 13.43 7.10 6.17
CA ASP A 30 14.85 7.12 5.86
C ASP A 30 15.25 6.12 4.78
N SER A 31 16.12 6.57 3.86
CA SER A 31 16.69 5.72 2.80
C SER A 31 18.00 5.04 3.23
N ASN A 32 18.18 4.72 4.53
CA ASN A 32 19.43 4.20 5.10
C ASN A 32 19.99 2.96 4.38
N ARG A 33 19.11 2.10 3.84
CA ARG A 33 19.50 0.88 3.08
C ARG A 33 19.81 1.12 1.61
N MET A 34 19.64 2.35 1.13
CA MET A 34 19.80 2.73 -0.28
C MET A 34 21.19 3.30 -0.61
N GLN A 35 22.18 3.17 0.30
CA GLN A 35 23.56 3.61 0.08
C GLN A 35 23.68 5.07 -0.43
N GLY A 36 22.85 5.97 0.12
CA GLY A 36 22.85 7.38 -0.26
C GLY A 36 21.92 7.75 -1.42
N ILE A 37 21.21 6.79 -2.02
CA ILE A 37 20.22 7.05 -3.05
C ILE A 37 18.90 7.47 -2.38
N ASP A 38 18.37 8.62 -2.76
CA ASP A 38 17.01 8.99 -2.41
C ASP A 38 16.01 8.22 -3.29
N LYS A 39 15.52 7.09 -2.77
CA LYS A 39 14.63 6.20 -3.49
C LYS A 39 13.30 6.83 -3.89
N ILE A 40 12.80 7.78 -3.09
CA ILE A 40 11.49 8.41 -3.30
C ILE A 40 11.47 9.21 -4.59
N PHE A 41 12.56 9.90 -4.87
CA PHE A 41 12.71 10.68 -6.09
C PHE A 41 13.61 10.02 -7.15
N TYR A 42 13.93 8.74 -6.99
CA TYR A 42 14.66 7.98 -8.00
C TYR A 42 13.88 8.01 -9.33
N PRO A 43 14.55 8.31 -10.47
CA PRO A 43 13.90 8.32 -11.77
C PRO A 43 13.56 6.90 -12.22
N LEU A 44 12.29 6.54 -12.13
CA LEU A 44 11.74 5.27 -12.56
C LEU A 44 10.89 5.50 -13.83
N GLY A 45 11.31 4.94 -14.96
CA GLY A 45 10.57 5.09 -16.21
C GLY A 45 10.33 6.55 -16.68
N GLY A 46 11.24 7.46 -16.28
CA GLY A 46 11.17 8.88 -16.67
C GLY A 46 10.43 9.80 -15.68
N ALA A 47 9.88 9.27 -14.60
CA ALA A 47 9.24 10.04 -13.54
C ALA A 47 9.81 9.67 -12.15
N PRO A 48 9.72 10.54 -11.12
CA PRO A 48 10.08 10.17 -9.77
C PRO A 48 9.29 8.95 -9.27
N LEU A 49 9.95 8.03 -8.55
CA LEU A 49 9.32 6.79 -8.07
C LEU A 49 8.00 7.04 -7.32
N VAL A 50 7.95 8.03 -6.44
CA VAL A 50 6.74 8.38 -5.68
C VAL A 50 5.61 8.88 -6.58
N TRP A 51 5.94 9.48 -7.72
CA TRP A 51 4.96 10.01 -8.65
C TRP A 51 4.07 8.91 -9.23
N HIS A 52 4.59 7.71 -9.44
CA HIS A 52 3.79 6.58 -9.95
C HIS A 52 2.58 6.27 -9.06
N SER A 53 2.79 6.25 -7.73
CA SER A 53 1.68 6.05 -6.78
C SER A 53 0.72 7.24 -6.79
N ILE A 54 1.25 8.47 -6.75
CA ILE A 54 0.44 9.69 -6.76
C ILE A 54 -0.41 9.78 -8.02
N ALA A 55 0.17 9.50 -9.19
CA ALA A 55 -0.53 9.52 -10.47
C ALA A 55 -1.69 8.51 -10.52
N THR A 56 -1.51 7.31 -9.94
CA THR A 56 -2.59 6.31 -9.85
C THR A 56 -3.72 6.80 -8.95
N PHE A 57 -3.42 7.43 -7.82
CA PHE A 57 -4.46 8.00 -6.95
C PHE A 57 -5.16 9.20 -7.59
N LEU A 58 -4.43 10.08 -8.29
CA LEU A 58 -5.01 11.21 -9.02
C LEU A 58 -5.95 10.76 -10.16
N ALA A 59 -5.64 9.65 -10.82
CA ALA A 59 -6.47 9.10 -11.88
C ALA A 59 -7.72 8.37 -11.36
N HIS A 60 -7.75 7.99 -10.09
CA HIS A 60 -8.83 7.20 -9.52
C HIS A 60 -10.04 8.07 -9.16
N PRO A 61 -11.24 7.80 -9.74
CA PRO A 61 -12.39 8.70 -9.66
C PRO A 61 -12.96 8.89 -8.24
N MET A 62 -12.68 7.97 -7.32
CA MET A 62 -13.17 8.03 -5.93
C MET A 62 -12.18 8.70 -4.97
N ILE A 63 -10.96 9.04 -5.40
CA ILE A 63 -9.96 9.71 -4.55
C ILE A 63 -10.06 11.21 -4.79
N GLU A 64 -10.48 11.95 -3.78
CA GLU A 64 -10.73 13.39 -3.88
C GLU A 64 -9.55 14.22 -3.41
N ASP A 65 -8.90 13.81 -2.32
CA ASP A 65 -7.78 14.51 -1.69
C ASP A 65 -6.58 13.58 -1.51
N ILE A 66 -5.37 14.10 -1.79
CA ILE A 66 -4.13 13.36 -1.60
C ILE A 66 -3.18 14.17 -0.72
N VAL A 67 -2.56 13.53 0.26
CA VAL A 67 -1.50 14.12 1.08
C VAL A 67 -0.22 13.33 0.88
N LEU A 68 0.81 13.98 0.35
CA LEU A 68 2.17 13.45 0.33
C LEU A 68 2.89 13.84 1.62
N VAL A 69 3.22 12.84 2.44
CA VAL A 69 3.98 13.03 3.68
C VAL A 69 5.44 12.72 3.43
N THR A 70 6.32 13.71 3.54
CA THR A 70 7.74 13.58 3.23
C THR A 70 8.64 14.05 4.38
N SER A 71 9.96 13.82 4.31
CA SER A 71 10.90 14.36 5.29
C SER A 71 11.08 15.86 5.13
N ALA A 72 11.52 16.55 6.20
CA ALA A 72 11.83 17.98 6.14
C ALA A 72 12.81 18.33 5.01
N SER A 73 13.84 17.51 4.81
CA SER A 73 14.85 17.69 3.76
C SER A 73 14.28 17.58 2.33
N ASN A 74 13.18 16.85 2.17
CA ASN A 74 12.57 16.56 0.88
C ASN A 74 11.35 17.41 0.55
N MET A 75 10.94 18.31 1.45
CA MET A 75 9.75 19.16 1.27
C MET A 75 9.79 19.98 -0.02
N GLY A 76 10.91 20.69 -0.27
CA GLY A 76 11.07 21.53 -1.47
C GLY A 76 10.91 20.70 -2.75
N ARG A 77 11.62 19.58 -2.83
CA ARG A 77 11.57 18.68 -3.99
C ARG A 77 10.20 18.04 -4.20
N ALA A 78 9.51 17.70 -3.10
CA ALA A 78 8.14 17.17 -3.18
C ALA A 78 7.19 18.22 -3.78
N VAL A 79 7.26 19.46 -3.33
CA VAL A 79 6.45 20.56 -3.87
C VAL A 79 6.74 20.79 -5.35
N GLU A 80 8.02 20.76 -5.75
CA GLU A 80 8.44 20.90 -7.16
C GLU A 80 7.83 19.79 -8.02
N VAL A 81 7.96 18.51 -7.62
CA VAL A 81 7.38 17.37 -8.35
C VAL A 81 5.88 17.51 -8.51
N ILE A 82 5.15 17.93 -7.47
CA ILE A 82 3.70 18.12 -7.54
C ILE A 82 3.34 19.27 -8.49
N ALA A 83 4.08 20.39 -8.45
CA ALA A 83 3.85 21.53 -9.30
C ALA A 83 4.15 21.24 -10.77
N GLU A 84 5.29 20.60 -11.07
CA GLU A 84 5.72 20.23 -12.43
C GLU A 84 4.70 19.30 -13.13
N ASN A 85 3.97 18.50 -12.35
CA ASN A 85 2.93 17.61 -12.87
C ASN A 85 1.51 18.19 -12.77
N GLY A 86 1.37 19.49 -12.45
CA GLY A 86 0.09 20.18 -12.43
C GLY A 86 -0.88 19.74 -11.33
N ALA A 87 -0.39 19.06 -10.28
CA ALA A 87 -1.22 18.45 -9.25
C ALA A 87 -1.40 19.31 -7.97
N GLY A 88 -0.88 20.54 -7.95
CA GLY A 88 -0.87 21.41 -6.76
C GLY A 88 -2.26 21.83 -6.23
N GLY A 89 -3.32 21.61 -7.00
CA GLY A 89 -4.70 21.86 -6.56
C GLY A 89 -5.34 20.68 -5.79
N VAL A 90 -4.77 19.47 -5.91
CA VAL A 90 -5.33 18.24 -5.32
C VAL A 90 -4.36 17.60 -4.32
N VAL A 91 -3.05 17.69 -4.55
CA VAL A 91 -2.04 17.06 -3.69
C VAL A 91 -1.48 18.08 -2.71
N LYS A 92 -1.77 17.88 -1.44
CA LYS A 92 -1.18 18.61 -0.31
C LYS A 92 0.15 17.95 0.08
N VAL A 93 1.15 18.73 0.52
CA VAL A 93 2.44 18.20 0.99
C VAL A 93 2.65 18.60 2.43
N CYS A 94 3.05 17.65 3.29
CA CYS A 94 3.39 17.93 4.68
C CYS A 94 4.61 17.14 5.15
N GLU A 95 5.21 17.65 6.23
CA GLU A 95 6.34 16.98 6.89
C GLU A 95 5.89 15.79 7.74
N GLY A 96 6.61 14.66 7.65
CA GLY A 96 6.41 13.47 8.47
C GLY A 96 6.90 13.64 9.91
N GLY A 97 6.47 12.74 10.79
CA GLY A 97 6.93 12.66 12.17
C GLY A 97 8.12 11.71 12.34
N GLU A 98 8.54 11.51 13.60
CA GLU A 98 9.66 10.63 13.95
C GLU A 98 9.36 9.15 13.64
N ARG A 99 8.12 8.73 13.85
CA ARG A 99 7.66 7.36 13.57
C ARG A 99 6.73 7.35 12.36
N ARG A 100 6.56 6.17 11.74
CA ARG A 100 5.61 5.99 10.65
C ARG A 100 4.19 6.41 11.05
N GLN A 101 3.75 6.02 12.24
CA GLN A 101 2.42 6.38 12.76
C GLN A 101 2.25 7.89 12.98
N ASP A 102 3.31 8.60 13.38
CA ASP A 102 3.27 10.06 13.53
C ASP A 102 3.13 10.75 12.16
N SER A 103 3.80 10.20 11.14
CA SER A 103 3.68 10.64 9.75
C SER A 103 2.26 10.45 9.20
N VAL A 104 1.65 9.28 9.44
CA VAL A 104 0.23 9.04 9.07
C VAL A 104 -0.68 10.04 9.76
N ASN A 105 -0.52 10.24 11.08
CA ASN A 105 -1.36 11.16 11.85
C ASN A 105 -1.23 12.63 11.36
N ARG A 106 -0.04 13.06 10.90
CA ARG A 106 0.13 14.39 10.28
C ARG A 106 -0.62 14.49 8.95
N GLY A 107 -0.58 13.44 8.13
CA GLY A 107 -1.34 13.37 6.89
C GLY A 107 -2.85 13.39 7.10
N LEU A 108 -3.35 12.63 8.08
CA LEU A 108 -4.78 12.57 8.42
C LEU A 108 -5.38 13.94 8.75
N ARG A 109 -4.64 14.81 9.44
CA ARG A 109 -5.10 16.15 9.81
C ARG A 109 -5.38 17.07 8.61
N LEU A 110 -4.97 16.69 7.42
CA LEU A 110 -5.22 17.43 6.17
C LEU A 110 -6.35 16.82 5.33
N LEU A 111 -7.01 15.76 5.85
CA LEU A 111 -8.07 15.00 5.21
C LEU A 111 -9.35 14.92 6.10
N ASP A 112 -9.67 16.02 6.80
CA ASP A 112 -10.68 16.04 7.86
C ASP A 112 -12.12 15.70 7.35
N ASP A 113 -12.40 15.94 6.07
CA ASP A 113 -13.73 15.71 5.49
C ASP A 113 -13.90 14.32 4.87
N CYS A 114 -12.85 13.49 4.85
CA CYS A 114 -12.90 12.17 4.22
C CYS A 114 -13.45 11.11 5.16
N GLU A 115 -14.37 10.29 4.63
CA GLU A 115 -14.97 9.17 5.36
C GLU A 115 -14.05 7.95 5.39
N TYR A 116 -13.30 7.72 4.32
CA TYR A 116 -12.30 6.65 4.21
C TYR A 116 -10.93 7.21 3.87
N ILE A 117 -9.90 6.58 4.43
CA ILE A 117 -8.51 6.96 4.23
C ILE A 117 -7.74 5.77 3.66
N VAL A 118 -7.08 6.02 2.54
CA VAL A 118 -6.08 5.12 1.96
C VAL A 118 -4.70 5.51 2.51
N VAL A 119 -4.03 4.61 3.22
CA VAL A 119 -2.63 4.79 3.63
C VAL A 119 -1.75 3.97 2.69
N HIS A 120 -0.80 4.63 2.03
CA HIS A 120 0.06 3.98 1.05
C HIS A 120 1.53 4.35 1.21
N ASP A 121 2.42 3.35 1.05
CA ASP A 121 3.86 3.58 1.03
C ASP A 121 4.27 4.19 -0.31
N GLY A 122 4.79 5.42 -0.33
CA GLY A 122 5.31 6.06 -1.54
C GLY A 122 6.49 5.33 -2.21
N ALA A 123 7.04 4.33 -1.52
CA ALA A 123 8.04 3.41 -2.06
C ALA A 123 7.44 2.19 -2.79
N ARG A 124 6.12 2.13 -3.03
CA ARG A 124 5.43 1.09 -3.82
C ARG A 124 4.82 1.68 -5.09
N PRO A 125 5.62 1.86 -6.14
CA PRO A 125 5.18 2.59 -7.34
C PRO A 125 4.14 1.84 -8.20
N PHE A 126 3.80 0.60 -7.88
CA PHE A 126 2.97 -0.27 -8.73
C PHE A 126 1.59 -0.60 -8.13
N VAL A 127 1.05 0.30 -7.33
CA VAL A 127 -0.37 0.23 -6.95
C VAL A 127 -1.24 0.40 -8.20
N SER A 128 -2.31 -0.39 -8.32
CA SER A 128 -3.25 -0.30 -9.44
C SER A 128 -4.63 0.20 -8.98
N GLU A 129 -5.38 0.80 -9.91
CA GLU A 129 -6.77 1.22 -9.65
C GLU A 129 -7.63 0.05 -9.13
N ASP A 130 -7.49 -1.14 -9.72
CA ASP A 130 -8.19 -2.35 -9.31
C ASP A 130 -7.85 -2.78 -7.87
N MET A 131 -6.61 -2.57 -7.40
CA MET A 131 -6.28 -2.78 -5.98
C MET A 131 -6.96 -1.75 -5.08
N ILE A 132 -7.10 -0.51 -5.52
CA ILE A 132 -7.79 0.54 -4.79
C ILE A 132 -9.27 0.21 -4.70
N ASP A 133 -9.91 -0.16 -5.82
CA ASP A 133 -11.32 -0.57 -5.88
C ASP A 133 -11.63 -1.71 -4.92
N ARG A 134 -10.84 -2.80 -4.95
CA ARG A 134 -11.02 -3.93 -4.02
C ARG A 134 -10.87 -3.51 -2.57
N GLY A 135 -9.88 -2.71 -2.27
CA GLY A 135 -9.64 -2.25 -0.91
C GLY A 135 -10.75 -1.34 -0.38
N ILE A 136 -11.28 -0.45 -1.21
CA ILE A 136 -12.44 0.40 -0.88
C ILE A 136 -13.66 -0.49 -0.60
N ALA A 137 -13.97 -1.42 -1.49
CA ALA A 137 -15.12 -2.32 -1.32
C ALA A 137 -15.03 -3.10 -0.01
N GLU A 138 -13.88 -3.72 0.28
CA GLU A 138 -13.68 -4.49 1.52
C GLU A 138 -13.72 -3.59 2.77
N SER A 139 -13.17 -2.37 2.71
CA SER A 139 -13.19 -1.45 3.85
C SER A 139 -14.57 -0.91 4.17
N LYS A 140 -15.44 -0.73 3.17
CA LYS A 140 -16.85 -0.34 3.37
C LYS A 140 -17.61 -1.41 4.16
N GLU A 141 -17.31 -2.68 3.96
CA GLU A 141 -17.96 -3.79 4.65
C GLU A 141 -17.55 -3.93 6.14
N CYS A 142 -16.28 -3.69 6.47
CA CYS A 142 -15.76 -3.99 7.82
C CYS A 142 -15.03 -2.83 8.51
N GLY A 143 -14.84 -1.72 7.82
CA GLY A 143 -14.15 -0.54 8.36
C GLY A 143 -12.62 -0.55 8.20
N ALA A 144 -11.99 -1.70 7.89
CA ALA A 144 -10.54 -1.80 7.72
C ALA A 144 -10.17 -2.93 6.76
N ALA A 145 -9.42 -2.62 5.69
CA ALA A 145 -8.96 -3.59 4.72
C ALA A 145 -7.52 -3.31 4.26
N ILE A 146 -6.72 -4.36 4.06
CA ILE A 146 -5.32 -4.23 3.68
C ILE A 146 -4.95 -5.16 2.52
N ALA A 147 -4.17 -4.62 1.58
CA ALA A 147 -3.61 -5.41 0.50
C ALA A 147 -2.59 -6.42 1.05
N ALA A 148 -2.67 -7.66 0.59
CA ALA A 148 -1.69 -8.68 0.94
C ALA A 148 -1.61 -9.76 -0.14
N VAL A 149 -0.49 -10.48 -0.19
CA VAL A 149 -0.31 -11.64 -1.07
C VAL A 149 0.03 -12.89 -0.26
N PRO A 150 -0.44 -14.09 -0.64
CA PRO A 150 -0.02 -15.34 -0.01
C PRO A 150 1.50 -15.48 -0.04
N VAL A 151 2.10 -15.92 1.05
CA VAL A 151 3.55 -16.16 1.10
C VAL A 151 3.91 -17.37 0.24
N LYS A 152 4.89 -17.22 -0.67
CA LYS A 152 5.38 -18.30 -1.55
C LYS A 152 6.45 -19.15 -0.90
N ASP A 153 7.32 -18.52 -0.11
CA ASP A 153 8.46 -19.18 0.52
C ASP A 153 8.08 -19.92 1.80
N THR A 154 8.93 -20.86 2.21
CA THR A 154 8.82 -21.48 3.53
C THR A 154 9.34 -20.51 4.59
N ILE A 155 8.47 -20.08 5.51
CA ILE A 155 8.86 -19.13 6.57
C ILE A 155 9.31 -19.89 7.81
N LYS A 156 10.49 -19.52 8.29
CA LYS A 156 11.09 -20.00 9.54
C LYS A 156 11.08 -18.89 10.59
N MET A 157 10.57 -19.18 11.76
CA MET A 157 10.80 -18.33 12.93
C MET A 157 12.12 -18.76 13.56
N SER A 158 13.02 -17.81 13.83
CA SER A 158 14.30 -18.08 14.48
C SER A 158 14.23 -17.89 15.99
N ASN A 159 15.08 -18.62 16.72
CA ASN A 159 15.38 -18.28 18.10
C ASN A 159 16.17 -16.95 18.13
N LYS A 160 15.89 -16.13 19.14
CA LYS A 160 16.74 -14.94 19.42
C LYS A 160 17.99 -15.44 20.14
N ILE A 161 19.15 -15.43 19.46
CA ILE A 161 20.45 -15.77 20.05
C ILE A 161 21.29 -14.49 20.09
N PRO A 162 21.91 -14.11 21.23
CA PRO A 162 22.65 -12.86 21.39
C PRO A 162 23.82 -12.68 20.43
N ASP A 163 24.48 -13.76 19.99
CA ASP A 163 25.77 -13.71 19.31
C ASP A 163 25.70 -13.98 17.78
N GLY A 164 24.55 -13.72 17.15
CA GLY A 164 24.42 -13.69 15.68
C GLY A 164 24.22 -15.03 15.00
N GLU A 165 24.24 -16.15 15.70
CA GLU A 165 23.80 -17.44 15.14
C GLU A 165 22.27 -17.53 15.17
N HIS A 166 21.67 -17.90 14.04
CA HIS A 166 20.23 -18.10 13.93
C HIS A 166 19.89 -19.58 13.79
N THR A 167 19.23 -20.15 14.79
CA THR A 167 18.66 -21.51 14.70
C THR A 167 17.15 -21.43 14.47
N VAL A 168 16.61 -22.44 13.79
CA VAL A 168 15.17 -22.52 13.54
C VAL A 168 14.44 -22.87 14.83
N ALA A 169 13.53 -21.98 15.26
CA ALA A 169 12.59 -22.26 16.35
C ALA A 169 11.36 -23.01 15.87
N GLN A 170 10.79 -22.57 14.73
CA GLN A 170 9.55 -23.12 14.19
C GLN A 170 9.45 -22.90 12.68
N THR A 171 8.83 -23.85 11.97
CA THR A 171 8.35 -23.63 10.60
C THR A 171 6.87 -23.23 10.67
N LEU A 172 6.55 -22.06 10.10
CA LEU A 172 5.17 -21.57 10.12
C LEU A 172 4.34 -22.20 8.99
N PRO A 173 3.05 -22.49 9.24
CA PRO A 173 2.14 -23.04 8.22
C PRO A 173 1.86 -21.97 7.15
N ARG A 174 2.48 -22.12 5.98
CA ARG A 174 2.49 -21.13 4.89
C ARG A 174 1.09 -20.82 4.34
N ASP A 175 0.20 -21.77 4.36
CA ASP A 175 -1.20 -21.65 3.92
C ASP A 175 -2.02 -20.60 4.70
N ARG A 176 -1.49 -20.17 5.86
CA ARG A 176 -2.10 -19.16 6.73
C ARG A 176 -1.31 -17.84 6.76
N LEU A 177 -0.25 -17.72 5.96
CA LEU A 177 0.63 -16.55 5.97
C LEU A 177 0.42 -15.68 4.74
N TRP A 178 0.27 -14.39 5.00
CA TRP A 178 0.15 -13.36 3.99
C TRP A 178 1.24 -12.30 4.19
N ALA A 179 1.88 -11.89 3.09
CA ALA A 179 2.80 -10.76 3.09
C ALA A 179 1.98 -9.47 2.86
N VAL A 180 1.91 -8.66 3.90
CA VAL A 180 1.11 -7.43 3.90
C VAL A 180 1.78 -6.36 3.04
N GLN A 181 0.95 -5.65 2.30
CA GLN A 181 1.33 -4.54 1.44
C GLN A 181 0.52 -3.28 1.82
N THR A 182 0.69 -2.22 1.06
CA THR A 182 -0.24 -1.10 0.97
C THR A 182 -0.75 -1.03 -0.49
N PRO A 183 -1.96 -0.54 -0.76
CA PRO A 183 -2.78 0.32 0.10
C PRO A 183 -3.40 -0.43 1.28
N GLN A 184 -3.53 0.28 2.40
CA GLN A 184 -4.34 -0.09 3.55
C GLN A 184 -5.46 0.94 3.67
N ILE A 185 -6.71 0.50 3.72
CA ILE A 185 -7.88 1.39 3.63
C ILE A 185 -8.73 1.25 4.88
N PHE A 186 -9.05 2.38 5.47
CA PHE A 186 -9.72 2.45 6.76
C PHE A 186 -10.85 3.47 6.75
N ARG A 187 -11.89 3.21 7.51
CA ARG A 187 -12.81 4.27 7.91
C ARG A 187 -12.05 5.30 8.74
N ALA A 188 -12.17 6.59 8.40
CA ALA A 188 -11.37 7.66 9.00
C ALA A 188 -11.52 7.74 10.52
N THR A 189 -12.77 7.61 11.02
CA THR A 189 -13.05 7.62 12.47
C THR A 189 -12.38 6.46 13.21
N LEU A 190 -12.34 5.26 12.61
CA LEU A 190 -11.71 4.08 13.18
C LEU A 190 -10.18 4.23 13.23
N LEU A 191 -9.58 4.73 12.14
CA LEU A 191 -8.14 4.98 12.08
C LEU A 191 -7.72 6.07 13.09
N ALA A 192 -8.48 7.16 13.19
CA ALA A 192 -8.24 8.22 14.16
C ALA A 192 -8.35 7.73 15.62
N GLU A 193 -9.32 6.85 15.91
CA GLU A 193 -9.44 6.23 17.22
C GLU A 193 -8.23 5.34 17.54
N ALA A 194 -7.78 4.52 16.59
CA ALA A 194 -6.62 3.66 16.75
C ALA A 194 -5.35 4.49 17.04
N HIS A 195 -5.12 5.58 16.29
CA HIS A 195 -4.01 6.51 16.53
C HIS A 195 -4.05 7.18 17.90
N ARG A 196 -5.24 7.46 18.44
CA ARG A 196 -5.38 8.03 19.80
C ARG A 196 -5.07 7.02 20.90
N ARG A 197 -5.44 5.74 20.70
CA ARG A 197 -5.36 4.70 21.74
C ARG A 197 -4.06 3.94 21.77
N VAL A 198 -3.39 3.81 20.60
CA VAL A 198 -2.17 3.01 20.45
C VAL A 198 -0.95 3.91 20.43
N SER A 199 -0.19 3.92 21.53
CA SER A 199 1.03 4.74 21.68
C SER A 199 2.33 3.97 21.46
N HIS A 200 2.30 2.63 21.52
CA HIS A 200 3.48 1.80 21.27
C HIS A 200 3.82 1.76 19.78
N MET A 201 5.07 1.40 19.48
CA MET A 201 5.53 1.27 18.10
C MET A 201 4.83 0.10 17.41
N VAL A 202 4.33 0.32 16.20
CA VAL A 202 3.69 -0.67 15.35
C VAL A 202 4.37 -0.73 13.98
N THR A 203 4.18 -1.82 13.26
CA THR A 203 4.76 -2.02 11.93
C THR A 203 3.92 -1.40 10.81
N ASP A 204 2.59 -1.36 11.00
CA ASP A 204 1.62 -0.80 10.07
C ASP A 204 0.37 -0.28 10.80
N ASP A 205 -0.53 0.38 10.07
CA ASP A 205 -1.75 0.96 10.66
C ASP A 205 -2.78 -0.11 11.01
N ALA A 206 -2.79 -1.22 10.29
CA ALA A 206 -3.66 -2.35 10.57
C ALA A 206 -3.42 -2.93 11.98
N SER A 207 -2.16 -3.03 12.40
CA SER A 207 -1.81 -3.49 13.75
C SER A 207 -2.41 -2.61 14.85
N MET A 208 -2.62 -1.31 14.61
CA MET A 208 -3.31 -0.44 15.58
C MET A 208 -4.81 -0.73 15.64
N ILE A 209 -5.43 -1.02 14.48
CA ILE A 209 -6.84 -1.42 14.41
C ILE A 209 -7.08 -2.73 15.17
N GLU A 210 -6.19 -3.71 14.96
CA GLU A 210 -6.21 -4.99 15.68
C GLU A 210 -6.03 -4.78 17.19
N ALA A 211 -5.10 -3.91 17.60
CA ALA A 211 -4.82 -3.62 19.01
C ALA A 211 -6.02 -2.99 19.75
N ILE A 212 -6.92 -2.31 19.06
CA ILE A 212 -8.16 -1.78 19.65
C ILE A 212 -9.36 -2.75 19.53
N GLY A 213 -9.12 -3.99 19.05
CA GLY A 213 -10.10 -5.07 19.01
C GLY A 213 -11.00 -5.11 17.78
N ASN A 214 -10.64 -4.39 16.70
CA ASN A 214 -11.41 -4.39 15.47
C ASN A 214 -10.80 -5.35 14.44
N PRO A 215 -11.62 -6.05 13.64
CA PRO A 215 -11.15 -6.92 12.59
C PRO A 215 -10.56 -6.12 11.43
N VAL A 216 -9.54 -6.70 10.76
CA VAL A 216 -8.97 -6.18 9.53
C VAL A 216 -9.11 -7.25 8.45
N ARG A 217 -9.68 -6.90 7.31
CA ARG A 217 -9.80 -7.80 6.16
C ARG A 217 -8.55 -7.77 5.30
N LEU A 218 -8.16 -8.95 4.79
CA LEU A 218 -7.14 -9.09 3.77
C LEU A 218 -7.82 -9.10 2.40
N PHE A 219 -7.36 -8.28 1.47
CA PHE A 219 -7.71 -8.40 0.05
C PHE A 219 -6.46 -8.68 -0.78
N HIS A 220 -6.65 -9.30 -1.96
CA HIS A 220 -5.52 -9.65 -2.80
C HIS A 220 -4.82 -8.41 -3.34
N GLY A 221 -3.53 -8.28 -2.96
CA GLY A 221 -2.58 -7.36 -3.56
C GLY A 221 -2.00 -7.90 -4.86
N SER A 222 -0.82 -7.42 -5.24
CA SER A 222 -0.08 -7.91 -6.40
C SER A 222 1.37 -8.21 -6.04
N TYR A 223 1.93 -9.30 -6.59
CA TYR A 223 3.37 -9.57 -6.45
C TYR A 223 4.24 -8.54 -7.18
N TYR A 224 3.67 -7.79 -8.12
CA TYR A 224 4.34 -6.65 -8.76
C TYR A 224 4.31 -5.40 -7.89
N ASN A 225 3.44 -5.30 -6.89
CA ASN A 225 3.36 -4.16 -5.96
C ASN A 225 4.49 -4.22 -4.92
N ILE A 226 5.72 -4.35 -5.41
CA ILE A 226 6.93 -4.42 -4.59
C ILE A 226 7.16 -3.12 -3.83
N LYS A 227 7.79 -3.21 -2.65
CA LYS A 227 8.29 -2.05 -1.92
C LYS A 227 9.77 -1.87 -2.22
N VAL A 228 10.13 -0.76 -2.83
CA VAL A 228 11.53 -0.41 -3.12
C VAL A 228 12.21 0.03 -1.82
N THR A 229 13.15 -0.81 -1.34
CA THR A 229 13.83 -0.62 -0.06
C THR A 229 15.35 -0.79 -0.16
N THR A 230 15.82 -1.46 -1.20
CA THR A 230 17.23 -1.72 -1.47
C THR A 230 17.58 -1.37 -2.93
N PRO A 231 18.88 -1.24 -3.29
CA PRO A 231 19.27 -1.03 -4.68
C PRO A 231 18.82 -2.15 -5.63
N GLU A 232 18.74 -3.39 -5.15
CA GLU A 232 18.27 -4.54 -5.93
C GLU A 232 16.78 -4.38 -6.29
N ASP A 233 15.97 -3.82 -5.39
CA ASP A 233 14.56 -3.56 -5.67
C ASP A 233 14.39 -2.56 -6.83
N LEU A 234 15.33 -1.62 -7.03
CA LEU A 234 15.31 -0.71 -8.17
C LEU A 234 15.52 -1.45 -9.50
N LEU A 235 16.34 -2.50 -9.53
CA LEU A 235 16.51 -3.33 -10.73
C LEU A 235 15.19 -4.01 -11.09
N PHE A 236 14.49 -4.57 -10.09
CA PHE A 236 13.16 -5.17 -10.30
C PHE A 236 12.15 -4.13 -10.73
N ALA A 237 12.14 -2.96 -10.09
CA ALA A 237 11.22 -1.88 -10.47
C ALA A 237 11.43 -1.43 -11.92
N ASN A 238 12.67 -1.23 -12.36
CA ASN A 238 12.98 -0.90 -13.75
C ASN A 238 12.56 -2.00 -14.73
N ALA A 239 12.76 -3.28 -14.37
CA ALA A 239 12.33 -4.41 -15.21
C ALA A 239 10.79 -4.47 -15.35
N ILE A 240 10.04 -4.19 -14.27
CA ILE A 240 8.58 -4.11 -14.29
C ILE A 240 8.12 -3.01 -15.25
N VAL A 241 8.71 -1.82 -15.18
CA VAL A 241 8.38 -0.70 -16.08
C VAL A 241 8.73 -1.03 -17.52
N ALA A 242 9.94 -1.52 -17.79
CA ALA A 242 10.40 -1.84 -19.13
C ALA A 242 9.58 -2.96 -19.80
N GLY A 243 9.09 -3.93 -19.00
CA GLY A 243 8.25 -5.02 -19.46
C GLY A 243 6.77 -4.67 -19.63
N GLY A 244 6.35 -3.44 -19.30
CA GLY A 244 4.92 -3.07 -19.28
C GLY A 244 4.09 -3.87 -18.26
N LEU A 245 4.76 -4.52 -17.29
CA LEU A 245 4.16 -5.50 -16.39
C LEU A 245 3.29 -4.85 -15.30
N SER A 246 3.37 -3.55 -15.12
CA SER A 246 2.49 -2.78 -14.22
C SER A 246 0.99 -2.89 -14.59
N ASN A 247 0.70 -3.28 -15.84
CA ASN A 247 -0.66 -3.48 -16.36
C ASN A 247 -1.09 -4.96 -16.48
N ILE A 248 -0.24 -5.92 -16.12
CA ILE A 248 -0.50 -7.37 -16.33
C ILE A 248 -1.63 -7.90 -15.43
N ASP A 249 -1.93 -7.27 -14.31
CA ASP A 249 -3.08 -7.68 -13.48
C ASP A 249 -4.41 -7.61 -14.27
N ARG A 250 -4.49 -6.73 -15.30
CA ARG A 250 -5.62 -6.71 -16.26
C ARG A 250 -5.64 -7.92 -17.21
N THR A 251 -4.48 -8.50 -17.54
CA THR A 251 -4.36 -9.54 -18.58
C THR A 251 -4.49 -10.96 -18.01
N VAL A 252 -4.04 -11.19 -16.79
CA VAL A 252 -4.14 -12.52 -16.14
C VAL A 252 -5.60 -12.88 -15.84
N ASN A 253 -6.44 -11.90 -15.50
CA ASN A 253 -7.87 -12.12 -15.30
C ASN A 253 -8.62 -12.46 -16.60
N THR A 254 -8.17 -11.96 -17.76
CA THR A 254 -8.75 -12.29 -19.07
C THR A 254 -8.36 -13.69 -19.56
N VAL A 255 -7.15 -14.17 -19.26
CA VAL A 255 -6.70 -15.52 -19.66
C VAL A 255 -7.40 -16.60 -18.82
N SER A 256 -7.64 -16.35 -17.54
CA SER A 256 -8.37 -17.28 -16.66
C SER A 256 -9.85 -17.41 -17.06
N ALA A 257 -10.47 -16.31 -17.53
CA ALA A 257 -11.85 -16.32 -17.99
C ALA A 257 -12.02 -17.03 -19.36
N ALA A 258 -11.00 -16.98 -20.22
CA ALA A 258 -11.02 -17.64 -21.53
C ALA A 258 -10.83 -19.17 -21.45
N GLN A 259 -10.17 -19.67 -20.42
CA GLN A 259 -9.95 -21.11 -20.21
C GLN A 259 -11.15 -21.82 -19.54
N SER A 260 -12.04 -21.09 -18.90
CA SER A 260 -13.28 -21.65 -18.31
C SER A 260 -14.45 -21.72 -19.27
N GLY A 261 -14.33 -21.18 -20.49
CA GLY A 261 -15.39 -21.14 -21.51
C GLY A 261 -15.31 -22.20 -22.65
N SER A 262 -14.30 -23.09 -22.62
CA SER A 262 -14.12 -24.12 -23.69
C SER A 262 -14.24 -25.54 -23.14
N GLY A 263 -15.35 -25.84 -22.49
CA GLY A 263 -15.69 -27.17 -21.98
C GLY A 263 -17.18 -27.41 -22.11
N GLU A 264 -17.64 -27.59 -23.35
CA GLU A 264 -18.83 -28.36 -23.69
C GLU A 264 -18.43 -29.62 -24.45
#